data_f7c517fdbd4b460bc881a613948480f2
#
_entry.id   f7c517fdbd4b460bc881a613948480f2
#
_cell.length_a   1.000
_cell.length_b   1.000
_cell.length_c   1.000
_cell.angle_alpha   90.00
_cell.angle_beta   90.00
_cell.angle_gamma   90.00
#
_symmetry.space_group_name_H-M   'P 1'
#
loop_
_entity.id
_entity.type
_entity.pdbx_description
1 polymer ?
#
loop_
_entity_poly.entity_id
_entity_poly.type
_entity_poly.pdbx_seq_one_letter_code
_entity_poly.pdbx_strand_id
1 'polypeptide(L)'
;GKKRIFLLFCPAAEGEEVEVPINIEENAKVKAAVDYLKDVIEKMGVQDVKFSAVQKGEATIIRLDGEKMGALIGRRGETMESLSYLASLVANRLEGDYIKLGLDVAGYRDKRESDLTALAQRIGAKVRRTGRSFAMEPMNPYERRIIHSAIGKMEGVRSESKGEGRDRRVVIYSTDPNAVAESANARPRGPRGGRDRNGNGRSGGYHRGGERRFRL
;
A
#
# COMPACT_ATOMS: atom_id res chain seq x y z
N GLY A 1 -1.80 12.36 -31.76
CA GLY A 1 -0.78 12.07 -30.79
C GLY A 1 -1.37 12.14 -29.41
N LYS A 2 -1.58 10.99 -28.71
CA LYS A 2 -2.06 10.93 -27.32
C LYS A 2 -0.91 11.30 -26.41
N LYS A 3 -0.91 12.52 -25.87
CA LYS A 3 -0.01 12.92 -24.78
C LYS A 3 -0.42 12.13 -23.53
N ARG A 4 0.32 11.08 -23.21
CA ARG A 4 0.28 10.44 -21.90
C ARG A 4 0.86 11.44 -20.91
N ILE A 5 0.01 12.00 -20.06
CA ILE A 5 0.46 12.75 -18.89
C ILE A 5 1.02 11.72 -17.92
N PHE A 6 2.31 11.47 -18.02
CA PHE A 6 3.06 10.79 -16.97
C PHE A 6 3.22 11.80 -15.83
N LEU A 7 2.54 11.58 -14.72
CA LEU A 7 2.90 12.22 -13.46
C LEU A 7 4.33 11.78 -13.12
N LEU A 8 5.29 12.56 -13.59
CA LEU A 8 6.68 12.46 -13.17
C LEU A 8 6.75 12.98 -11.73
N PHE A 9 6.58 12.06 -10.79
CA PHE A 9 7.10 12.27 -9.46
C PHE A 9 8.62 12.08 -9.56
N CYS A 10 9.37 13.16 -9.82
CA CYS A 10 10.82 13.17 -9.73
C CYS A 10 11.21 12.88 -8.28
N PRO A 11 12.04 11.87 -7.99
CA PRO A 11 12.73 11.83 -6.72
C PRO A 11 13.75 12.97 -6.70
N ALA A 12 13.65 13.81 -5.67
CA ALA A 12 14.65 14.82 -5.38
C ALA A 12 16.02 14.13 -5.16
N ALA A 13 17.04 14.75 -5.73
CA ALA A 13 18.42 14.49 -5.37
C ALA A 13 18.61 14.77 -3.87
N GLU A 14 19.49 14.02 -3.23
CA GLU A 14 19.84 14.09 -1.81
C GLU A 14 20.36 15.51 -1.47
N GLY A 15 19.44 16.36 -1.07
CA GLY A 15 19.62 17.62 -0.38
C GLY A 15 18.40 17.73 0.53
N GLU A 16 18.59 18.02 1.80
CA GLU A 16 17.50 18.30 2.73
C GLU A 16 16.67 19.46 2.16
N GLU A 17 15.58 19.15 1.47
CA GLU A 17 14.65 20.14 0.97
C GLU A 17 13.98 20.78 2.20
N VAL A 18 14.31 22.03 2.44
CA VAL A 18 13.73 22.82 3.53
C VAL A 18 12.23 22.94 3.30
N GLU A 19 11.45 22.42 4.25
CA GLU A 19 10.01 22.55 4.25
C GLU A 19 9.62 23.90 4.85
N VAL A 20 8.93 24.71 4.08
CA VAL A 20 8.45 26.01 4.52
C VAL A 20 6.94 25.93 4.74
N PRO A 21 6.43 26.22 5.95
CA PRO A 21 4.99 26.23 6.19
C PRO A 21 4.31 27.31 5.35
N ILE A 22 3.18 26.97 4.75
CA ILE A 22 2.35 27.89 3.96
C ILE A 22 1.06 28.17 4.72
N ASN A 23 0.66 29.45 4.73
CA ASN A 23 -0.67 29.81 5.18
C ASN A 23 -1.70 29.42 4.10
N ILE A 24 -2.60 28.51 4.46
CA ILE A 24 -3.64 27.99 3.54
C ILE A 24 -4.55 29.10 3.05
N GLU A 25 -4.85 30.10 3.89
CA GLU A 25 -5.77 31.20 3.56
C GLU A 25 -5.19 32.20 2.54
N GLU A 26 -3.86 32.30 2.46
CA GLU A 26 -3.19 33.24 1.56
C GLU A 26 -3.07 32.73 0.12
N ASN A 27 -3.20 31.42 -0.08
CA ASN A 27 -3.12 30.81 -1.42
C ASN A 27 -4.49 30.26 -1.83
N ALA A 28 -5.15 30.97 -2.74
CA ALA A 28 -6.50 30.60 -3.20
C ALA A 28 -6.58 29.18 -3.76
N LYS A 29 -5.54 28.68 -4.43
CA LYS A 29 -5.50 27.31 -5.00
C LYS A 29 -5.36 26.27 -3.92
N VAL A 30 -4.52 26.51 -2.91
CA VAL A 30 -4.35 25.61 -1.76
C VAL A 30 -5.63 25.58 -0.93
N LYS A 31 -6.23 26.76 -0.70
CA LYS A 31 -7.50 26.89 0.01
C LYS A 31 -8.61 26.09 -0.68
N ALA A 32 -8.80 26.24 -1.97
CA ALA A 32 -9.82 25.50 -2.74
C ALA A 32 -9.61 23.98 -2.66
N ALA A 33 -8.36 23.53 -2.71
CA ALA A 33 -8.03 22.11 -2.54
C ALA A 33 -8.35 21.60 -1.13
N VAL A 34 -8.04 22.40 -0.10
CA VAL A 34 -8.32 22.04 1.31
C VAL A 34 -9.83 22.02 1.57
N ASP A 35 -10.58 22.99 1.08
CA ASP A 35 -12.04 23.03 1.25
C ASP A 35 -12.69 21.84 0.56
N TYR A 36 -12.26 21.50 -0.66
CA TYR A 36 -12.70 20.28 -1.34
C TYR A 36 -12.37 19.01 -0.54
N LEU A 37 -11.15 18.91 0.01
CA LEU A 37 -10.75 17.76 0.82
C LEU A 37 -11.58 17.65 2.10
N LYS A 38 -11.89 18.78 2.78
CA LYS A 38 -12.75 18.79 3.97
C LYS A 38 -14.13 18.19 3.64
N ASP A 39 -14.76 18.66 2.56
CA ASP A 39 -16.08 18.17 2.14
C ASP A 39 -16.09 16.66 1.83
N VAL A 40 -15.06 16.18 1.16
CA VAL A 40 -14.95 14.74 0.82
C VAL A 40 -14.69 13.90 2.07
N ILE A 41 -13.77 14.33 2.93
CA ILE A 41 -13.38 13.63 4.15
C ILE A 41 -14.53 13.54 5.13
N GLU A 42 -15.32 14.60 5.27
CA GLU A 42 -16.56 14.61 6.07
C GLU A 42 -17.55 13.57 5.57
N LYS A 43 -17.79 13.53 4.23
CA LYS A 43 -18.65 12.53 3.60
C LYS A 43 -18.11 11.09 3.72
N MET A 44 -16.80 10.92 3.86
CA MET A 44 -16.19 9.62 4.16
C MET A 44 -16.34 9.22 5.64
N GLY A 45 -16.91 10.09 6.47
CA GLY A 45 -17.17 9.83 7.90
C GLY A 45 -15.91 9.93 8.79
N VAL A 46 -14.85 10.60 8.33
CA VAL A 46 -13.66 10.86 9.11
C VAL A 46 -13.78 12.25 9.75
N GLN A 47 -13.61 12.32 11.06
CA GLN A 47 -13.73 13.55 11.86
C GLN A 47 -12.38 13.93 12.45
N ASP A 48 -12.28 15.15 12.96
CA ASP A 48 -11.10 15.68 13.70
C ASP A 48 -9.79 15.64 12.88
N VAL A 49 -9.88 15.96 11.59
CA VAL A 49 -8.71 16.05 10.71
C VAL A 49 -8.12 17.45 10.76
N LYS A 50 -6.84 17.55 11.10
CA LYS A 50 -6.06 18.79 11.05
C LYS A 50 -5.41 18.92 9.69
N PHE A 51 -5.52 20.10 9.10
CA PHE A 51 -4.92 20.43 7.80
C PHE A 51 -3.76 21.39 8.01
N SER A 52 -2.65 21.07 7.38
CA SER A 52 -1.50 21.98 7.26
C SER A 52 -0.96 21.91 5.83
N ALA A 53 -0.24 22.94 5.40
CA ALA A 53 0.38 22.97 4.08
C ALA A 53 1.84 23.40 4.20
N VAL A 54 2.71 22.75 3.44
CA VAL A 54 4.13 23.05 3.38
C VAL A 54 4.59 23.13 1.93
N GLN A 55 5.53 24.05 1.66
CA GLN A 55 6.26 24.09 0.39
C GLN A 55 7.51 23.25 0.51
N LYS A 56 7.66 22.30 -0.39
CA LYS A 56 8.83 21.45 -0.54
C LYS A 56 9.38 21.58 -1.96
N GLY A 57 10.38 22.41 -2.14
CA GLY A 57 10.86 22.80 -3.47
C GLY A 57 9.74 23.42 -4.31
N GLU A 58 9.46 22.87 -5.48
CA GLU A 58 8.36 23.34 -6.35
C GLU A 58 6.98 22.72 -6.02
N ALA A 59 6.90 21.80 -5.06
CA ALA A 59 5.67 21.12 -4.73
C ALA A 59 5.06 21.66 -3.42
N THR A 60 3.77 21.89 -3.43
CA THR A 60 2.98 22.18 -2.24
C THR A 60 2.40 20.87 -1.72
N ILE A 61 2.66 20.52 -0.46
CA ILE A 61 2.16 19.32 0.18
C ILE A 61 1.14 19.70 1.25
N ILE A 62 -0.09 19.22 1.08
CA ILE A 62 -1.12 19.30 2.12
C ILE A 62 -0.93 18.10 3.03
N ARG A 63 -0.78 18.33 4.33
CA ARG A 63 -0.68 17.30 5.36
C ARG A 63 -1.99 17.18 6.12
N LEU A 64 -2.41 15.96 6.32
CA LEU A 64 -3.57 15.59 7.11
C LEU A 64 -3.12 14.81 8.34
N ASP A 65 -3.46 15.32 9.51
CA ASP A 65 -3.17 14.67 10.77
C ASP A 65 -4.46 14.49 11.59
N GLY A 66 -4.58 13.37 12.28
CA GLY A 66 -5.75 13.06 13.07
C GLY A 66 -5.78 11.61 13.52
N GLU A 67 -6.87 11.24 14.18
CA GLU A 67 -7.14 9.85 14.56
C GLU A 67 -7.77 9.07 13.40
N LYS A 68 -7.56 7.76 13.37
CA LYS A 68 -8.22 6.82 12.43
C LYS A 68 -8.04 7.17 10.94
N MET A 69 -6.87 7.70 10.57
CA MET A 69 -6.55 8.09 9.18
C MET A 69 -6.53 6.94 8.16
N GLY A 70 -6.71 5.69 8.60
CA GLY A 70 -6.65 4.51 7.73
C GLY A 70 -7.58 4.55 6.51
N ALA A 71 -8.79 5.13 6.66
CA ALA A 71 -9.73 5.27 5.56
C ALA A 71 -9.22 6.24 4.47
N LEU A 72 -8.52 7.30 4.87
CA LEU A 72 -7.94 8.29 3.95
C LEU A 72 -6.67 7.77 3.26
N ILE A 73 -5.93 6.90 3.91
CA ILE A 73 -4.77 6.22 3.32
C ILE A 73 -5.25 5.15 2.34
N GLY A 74 -6.20 4.31 2.77
CA GLY A 74 -6.69 3.19 2.01
C GLY A 74 -5.68 2.05 1.91
N ARG A 75 -5.97 1.07 1.05
CA ARG A 75 -5.07 -0.05 0.84
C ARG A 75 -3.81 0.41 0.10
N ARG A 76 -2.66 0.35 0.77
CA ARG A 76 -1.35 0.75 0.22
C ARG A 76 -1.26 2.20 -0.26
N GLY A 77 -2.06 3.10 0.31
CA GLY A 77 -2.06 4.51 -0.08
C GLY A 77 -2.90 4.85 -1.32
N GLU A 78 -3.65 3.89 -1.89
CA GLU A 78 -4.45 4.11 -3.12
C GLU A 78 -5.50 5.21 -2.93
N THR A 79 -6.16 5.28 -1.78
CA THR A 79 -7.14 6.35 -1.48
C THR A 79 -6.46 7.70 -1.36
N MET A 80 -5.33 7.76 -0.66
CA MET A 80 -4.54 8.97 -0.50
C MET A 80 -4.06 9.51 -1.85
N GLU A 81 -3.55 8.64 -2.73
CA GLU A 81 -3.12 9.05 -4.08
C GLU A 81 -4.29 9.57 -4.92
N SER A 82 -5.45 8.93 -4.84
CA SER A 82 -6.67 9.38 -5.53
C SER A 82 -7.15 10.75 -5.03
N LEU A 83 -7.17 10.96 -3.71
CA LEU A 83 -7.51 12.23 -3.10
C LEU A 83 -6.50 13.33 -3.48
N SER A 84 -5.21 13.01 -3.49
CA SER A 84 -4.15 13.92 -3.92
C SER A 84 -4.34 14.37 -5.37
N TYR A 85 -4.67 13.43 -6.26
CA TYR A 85 -4.93 13.74 -7.65
C TYR A 85 -6.15 14.66 -7.83
N LEU A 86 -7.26 14.35 -7.17
CA LEU A 86 -8.49 15.14 -7.24
C LEU A 86 -8.28 16.56 -6.66
N ALA A 87 -7.61 16.66 -5.51
CA ALA A 87 -7.27 17.95 -4.92
C ALA A 87 -6.39 18.81 -5.85
N SER A 88 -5.42 18.20 -6.53
CA SER A 88 -4.59 18.86 -7.54
C SER A 88 -5.42 19.36 -8.73
N LEU A 89 -6.40 18.61 -9.20
CA LEU A 89 -7.30 19.05 -10.26
C LEU A 89 -8.15 20.25 -9.82
N VAL A 90 -8.69 20.24 -8.60
CA VAL A 90 -9.50 21.34 -8.06
C VAL A 90 -8.66 22.62 -7.95
N ALA A 91 -7.47 22.53 -7.37
CA ALA A 91 -6.55 23.66 -7.26
C ALA A 91 -6.21 24.28 -8.63
N ASN A 92 -5.94 23.45 -9.62
CA ASN A 92 -5.51 23.88 -10.94
C ASN A 92 -6.67 24.23 -11.92
N ARG A 93 -7.93 24.16 -11.46
CA ARG A 93 -9.08 24.77 -12.17
C ARG A 93 -9.15 26.27 -12.03
N LEU A 94 -8.57 26.82 -10.97
CA LEU A 94 -8.49 28.26 -10.78
C LEU A 94 -7.43 28.87 -11.70
N GLU A 95 -7.66 30.10 -12.13
CA GLU A 95 -6.73 30.84 -12.97
C GLU A 95 -5.37 31.04 -12.31
N GLY A 96 -4.34 31.25 -13.13
CA GLY A 96 -2.94 31.43 -12.71
C GLY A 96 -2.07 30.21 -12.93
N ASP A 97 -0.81 30.29 -12.52
CA ASP A 97 0.23 29.29 -12.78
C ASP A 97 -0.12 27.91 -12.20
N TYR A 98 0.29 26.86 -12.90
CA TYR A 98 0.11 25.49 -12.44
C TYR A 98 0.91 25.23 -11.15
N ILE A 99 0.25 24.69 -10.13
CA ILE A 99 0.91 24.25 -8.90
C ILE A 99 1.00 22.73 -8.82
N LYS A 100 2.17 22.25 -8.44
CA LYS A 100 2.37 20.82 -8.09
C LYS A 100 1.83 20.62 -6.68
N LEU A 101 0.68 19.96 -6.54
CA LEU A 101 0.04 19.72 -5.26
C LEU A 101 0.08 18.24 -4.91
N GLY A 102 0.56 17.92 -3.72
CA GLY A 102 0.60 16.59 -3.14
C GLY A 102 -0.19 16.52 -1.84
N LEU A 103 -0.58 15.31 -1.46
CA LEU A 103 -1.23 15.01 -0.19
C LEU A 103 -0.37 14.01 0.58
N ASP A 104 -0.20 14.24 1.87
CA ASP A 104 0.37 13.27 2.81
C ASP A 104 -0.55 13.11 4.01
N VAL A 105 -0.78 11.89 4.43
CA VAL A 105 -1.67 11.54 5.53
C VAL A 105 -0.85 10.89 6.64
N ALA A 106 -0.69 11.59 7.75
CA ALA A 106 0.02 11.13 8.95
C ALA A 106 1.43 10.56 8.66
N GLY A 107 2.18 11.18 7.74
CA GLY A 107 3.52 10.72 7.36
C GLY A 107 3.55 9.33 6.71
N TYR A 108 2.44 8.92 6.11
CA TYR A 108 2.31 7.57 5.54
C TYR A 108 3.38 7.25 4.50
N ARG A 109 3.79 8.23 3.66
CA ARG A 109 4.75 7.98 2.58
C ARG A 109 6.10 7.50 3.13
N ASP A 110 6.64 8.20 4.10
CA ASP A 110 7.95 7.88 4.71
C ASP A 110 7.89 6.56 5.47
N LYS A 111 6.80 6.34 6.22
CA LYS A 111 6.56 5.08 6.93
C LYS A 111 6.46 3.91 5.94
N ARG A 112 5.73 4.09 4.84
CA ARG A 112 5.56 3.04 3.82
C ARG A 112 6.88 2.69 3.13
N GLU A 113 7.71 3.68 2.83
CA GLU A 113 9.03 3.48 2.24
C GLU A 113 9.94 2.68 3.19
N SER A 114 9.95 3.04 4.47
CA SER A 114 10.70 2.32 5.51
C SER A 114 10.21 0.87 5.64
N ASP A 115 8.89 0.64 5.70
CA ASP A 115 8.28 -0.68 5.79
C ASP A 115 8.63 -1.57 4.58
N LEU A 116 8.59 -1.00 3.36
CA LEU A 116 8.94 -1.70 2.13
C LEU A 116 10.44 -2.05 2.08
N THR A 117 11.30 -1.15 2.54
CA THR A 117 12.74 -1.38 2.62
C THR A 117 13.05 -2.51 3.60
N ALA A 118 12.46 -2.49 4.79
CA ALA A 118 12.62 -3.55 5.79
C ALA A 118 12.07 -4.90 5.29
N LEU A 119 10.92 -4.88 4.59
CA LEU A 119 10.35 -6.08 3.97
C LEU A 119 11.28 -6.66 2.91
N ALA A 120 11.82 -5.81 2.01
CA ALA A 120 12.75 -6.23 0.96
C ALA A 120 14.00 -6.89 1.55
N GLN A 121 14.59 -6.28 2.58
CA GLN A 121 15.77 -6.83 3.27
C GLN A 121 15.48 -8.18 3.90
N ARG A 122 14.35 -8.32 4.59
CA ARG A 122 13.93 -9.59 5.22
C ARG A 122 13.71 -10.69 4.18
N ILE A 123 13.05 -10.37 3.06
CA ILE A 123 12.81 -11.34 1.98
C ILE A 123 14.13 -11.65 1.26
N GLY A 124 14.97 -10.66 0.97
CA GLY A 124 16.29 -10.86 0.36
C GLY A 124 17.16 -11.80 1.18
N ALA A 125 17.24 -11.61 2.50
CA ALA A 125 17.97 -12.51 3.40
C ALA A 125 17.40 -13.95 3.37
N LYS A 126 16.05 -14.10 3.31
CA LYS A 126 15.42 -15.40 3.18
C LYS A 126 15.76 -16.07 1.83
N VAL A 127 15.67 -15.35 0.73
CA VAL A 127 16.01 -15.83 -0.62
C VAL A 127 17.47 -16.26 -0.69
N ARG A 128 18.39 -15.44 -0.16
CA ARG A 128 19.83 -15.77 -0.09
C ARG A 128 20.08 -17.08 0.68
N ARG A 129 19.40 -17.26 1.82
CA ARG A 129 19.58 -18.45 2.66
C ARG A 129 18.98 -19.72 2.05
N THR A 130 17.82 -19.61 1.36
CA THR A 130 17.08 -20.77 0.87
C THR A 130 17.37 -21.11 -0.59
N GLY A 131 17.99 -20.21 -1.34
CA GLY A 131 18.16 -20.33 -2.79
C GLY A 131 16.88 -20.21 -3.61
N ARG A 132 15.72 -20.11 -2.97
CA ARG A 132 14.41 -20.07 -3.65
C ARG A 132 13.99 -18.64 -3.96
N SER A 133 13.54 -18.39 -5.18
CA SER A 133 12.97 -17.10 -5.55
C SER A 133 11.69 -16.79 -4.78
N PHE A 134 11.40 -15.51 -4.64
CA PHE A 134 10.20 -15.03 -3.98
C PHE A 134 9.52 -13.96 -4.83
N ALA A 135 8.27 -14.20 -5.22
CA ALA A 135 7.42 -13.21 -5.88
C ALA A 135 6.68 -12.40 -4.83
N MET A 136 6.90 -11.10 -4.85
CA MET A 136 6.17 -10.16 -3.99
C MET A 136 4.75 -9.92 -4.52
N GLU A 137 3.94 -9.26 -3.74
CA GLU A 137 2.62 -8.83 -4.20
C GLU A 137 2.72 -7.75 -5.28
N PRO A 138 1.70 -7.61 -6.14
CA PRO A 138 1.64 -6.50 -7.08
C PRO A 138 1.69 -5.15 -6.38
N MET A 139 2.42 -4.21 -6.94
CA MET A 139 2.63 -2.89 -6.36
C MET A 139 2.86 -1.83 -7.44
N ASN A 140 2.71 -0.57 -7.07
CA ASN A 140 2.89 0.56 -7.96
C ASN A 140 4.38 0.73 -8.40
N PRO A 141 4.67 1.49 -9.45
CA PRO A 141 6.03 1.68 -9.96
C PRO A 141 7.00 2.27 -8.94
N TYR A 142 6.53 3.18 -8.08
CA TYR A 142 7.35 3.80 -7.04
C TYR A 142 7.77 2.78 -5.98
N GLU A 143 6.83 1.99 -5.45
CA GLU A 143 7.10 0.93 -4.48
C GLU A 143 8.07 -0.12 -5.05
N ARG A 144 7.93 -0.47 -6.34
CA ARG A 144 8.87 -1.39 -7.00
C ARG A 144 10.29 -0.82 -7.05
N ARG A 145 10.45 0.48 -7.27
CA ARG A 145 11.76 1.15 -7.26
C ARG A 145 12.42 1.07 -5.88
N ILE A 146 11.66 1.31 -4.79
CA ILE A 146 12.17 1.19 -3.42
C ILE A 146 12.73 -0.21 -3.18
N ILE A 147 11.98 -1.24 -3.56
CA ILE A 147 12.41 -2.63 -3.37
C ILE A 147 13.64 -2.95 -4.24
N HIS A 148 13.68 -2.52 -5.50
CA HIS A 148 14.85 -2.71 -6.34
C HIS A 148 16.09 -2.03 -5.75
N SER A 149 15.96 -0.81 -5.23
CA SER A 149 17.04 -0.08 -4.57
C SER A 149 17.52 -0.82 -3.31
N ALA A 150 16.59 -1.30 -2.47
CA ALA A 150 16.94 -2.05 -1.27
C ALA A 150 17.65 -3.38 -1.57
N ILE A 151 17.17 -4.13 -2.56
CA ILE A 151 17.78 -5.40 -2.98
C ILE A 151 19.10 -5.17 -3.68
N GLY A 152 19.27 -4.10 -4.46
CA GLY A 152 20.52 -3.74 -5.14
C GLY A 152 21.69 -3.46 -4.17
N LYS A 153 21.38 -3.11 -2.92
CA LYS A 153 22.38 -2.93 -1.84
C LYS A 153 22.77 -4.24 -1.14
N MET A 154 22.12 -5.37 -1.48
CA MET A 154 22.33 -6.66 -0.85
C MET A 154 23.11 -7.60 -1.77
N GLU A 155 24.16 -8.22 -1.25
CA GLU A 155 24.90 -9.25 -1.96
C GLU A 155 24.18 -10.61 -1.96
N GLY A 156 24.35 -11.39 -3.02
CA GLY A 156 23.79 -12.74 -3.14
C GLY A 156 22.33 -12.81 -3.56
N VAL A 157 21.73 -11.67 -3.91
CA VAL A 157 20.35 -11.58 -4.42
C VAL A 157 20.25 -10.58 -5.56
N ARG A 158 19.27 -10.78 -6.42
CA ARG A 158 18.87 -9.85 -7.49
C ARG A 158 17.35 -9.71 -7.56
N SER A 159 16.87 -8.63 -8.11
CA SER A 159 15.44 -8.37 -8.27
C SER A 159 15.07 -8.08 -9.71
N GLU A 160 13.88 -8.51 -10.11
CA GLU A 160 13.32 -8.30 -11.45
C GLU A 160 11.83 -7.96 -11.35
N SER A 161 11.35 -6.99 -12.13
CA SER A 161 9.92 -6.68 -12.22
C SER A 161 9.25 -7.53 -13.28
N LYS A 162 8.26 -8.35 -12.90
CA LYS A 162 7.47 -9.23 -13.77
C LYS A 162 5.99 -8.88 -13.75
N GLY A 163 5.30 -9.20 -14.86
CA GLY A 163 3.88 -8.90 -15.05
C GLY A 163 3.63 -7.54 -15.69
N GLU A 164 2.37 -7.24 -15.97
CA GLU A 164 1.92 -6.02 -16.66
C GLU A 164 0.84 -5.30 -15.85
N GLY A 165 0.72 -4.00 -16.09
CA GLY A 165 -0.31 -3.16 -15.48
C GLY A 165 -0.37 -3.29 -13.96
N ARG A 166 -1.56 -3.62 -13.47
CA ARG A 166 -1.85 -3.76 -12.02
C ARG A 166 -1.25 -5.01 -11.39
N ASP A 167 -0.96 -6.05 -12.18
CA ASP A 167 -0.39 -7.31 -11.69
C ASP A 167 1.13 -7.30 -11.62
N ARG A 168 1.76 -6.22 -12.04
CA ARG A 168 3.22 -6.10 -12.07
C ARG A 168 3.80 -6.04 -10.66
N ARG A 169 4.77 -6.93 -10.41
CA ARG A 169 5.37 -7.19 -9.10
C ARG A 169 6.87 -7.36 -9.20
N VAL A 170 7.57 -7.26 -8.07
CA VAL A 170 8.99 -7.58 -7.98
C VAL A 170 9.14 -9.04 -7.61
N VAL A 171 10.05 -9.73 -8.28
CA VAL A 171 10.50 -11.08 -7.95
C VAL A 171 11.97 -11.00 -7.54
N ILE A 172 12.30 -11.57 -6.39
CA ILE A 172 13.65 -11.60 -5.83
C ILE A 172 14.23 -12.98 -6.05
N TYR A 173 15.42 -13.05 -6.62
CA TYR A 173 16.16 -14.27 -6.94
C TYR A 173 17.46 -14.34 -6.16
N SER A 174 17.90 -15.54 -5.83
CA SER A 174 19.29 -15.79 -5.42
C SER A 174 20.22 -15.66 -6.63
N THR A 175 21.41 -15.14 -6.41
CA THR A 175 22.49 -15.17 -7.42
C THR A 175 23.36 -16.42 -7.29
N ASP A 176 23.10 -17.28 -6.29
CA ASP A 176 23.79 -18.56 -6.13
C ASP A 176 23.46 -19.47 -7.33
N PRO A 177 24.47 -19.96 -8.07
CA PRO A 177 24.28 -20.86 -9.21
C PRO A 177 23.62 -22.19 -8.82
N ASN A 178 23.70 -22.60 -7.56
CA ASN A 178 23.03 -23.79 -7.02
C ASN A 178 21.61 -23.52 -6.50
N ALA A 179 21.11 -22.30 -6.64
CA ALA A 179 19.76 -21.94 -6.21
C ALA A 179 18.72 -22.75 -7.00
N VAL A 180 17.81 -23.40 -6.29
CA VAL A 180 16.70 -24.12 -6.91
C VAL A 180 15.79 -23.10 -7.59
N ALA A 181 15.78 -23.08 -8.92
CA ALA A 181 14.83 -22.33 -9.71
C ALA A 181 13.42 -22.82 -9.31
N GLU A 182 12.58 -21.93 -8.80
CA GLU A 182 11.21 -22.27 -8.49
C GLU A 182 10.50 -22.64 -9.79
N SER A 183 10.10 -23.90 -9.91
CA SER A 183 9.21 -24.31 -11.00
C SER A 183 7.92 -23.49 -10.90
N ALA A 184 7.47 -22.92 -12.01
CA ALA A 184 6.31 -22.03 -12.16
C ALA A 184 4.95 -22.68 -11.78
N ASN A 185 4.94 -23.76 -11.02
CA ASN A 185 3.78 -24.56 -10.61
C ASN A 185 3.59 -24.63 -9.11
N ALA A 186 3.68 -23.54 -8.39
CA ALA A 186 3.09 -23.46 -7.07
C ALA A 186 1.57 -23.30 -7.21
N ARG A 187 0.85 -24.40 -7.34
CA ARG A 187 -0.61 -24.42 -7.13
C ARG A 187 -0.91 -23.79 -5.78
N PRO A 188 -1.93 -22.90 -5.68
CA PRO A 188 -2.35 -22.39 -4.39
C PRO A 188 -2.69 -23.57 -3.48
N ARG A 189 -2.02 -23.65 -2.33
CA ARG A 189 -2.38 -24.62 -1.29
C ARG A 189 -3.79 -24.26 -0.84
N GLY A 190 -4.77 -25.07 -1.25
CA GLY A 190 -6.12 -25.01 -0.73
C GLY A 190 -6.13 -25.14 0.81
N PRO A 191 -7.19 -24.68 1.46
CA PRO A 191 -7.30 -24.75 2.92
C PRO A 191 -7.10 -26.19 3.36
N ARG A 192 -6.16 -26.40 4.28
CA ARG A 192 -5.94 -27.71 4.92
C ARG A 192 -7.21 -28.05 5.67
N GLY A 193 -8.00 -28.97 5.10
CA GLY A 193 -9.14 -29.58 5.76
C GLY A 193 -8.70 -30.13 7.12
N GLY A 194 -9.40 -29.72 8.17
CA GLY A 194 -9.24 -30.25 9.50
C GLY A 194 -9.38 -31.75 9.44
N ARG A 195 -8.38 -32.48 9.92
CA ARG A 195 -8.51 -33.89 10.26
C ARG A 195 -9.32 -33.96 11.55
N ASP A 196 -10.61 -34.21 11.41
CA ASP A 196 -11.42 -34.76 12.50
C ASP A 196 -10.84 -36.10 12.90
N ARG A 197 -10.10 -36.11 14.01
CA ARG A 197 -9.84 -37.31 14.79
C ARG A 197 -11.01 -37.46 15.76
N ASN A 198 -12.00 -38.22 15.39
CA ASN A 198 -12.81 -38.91 16.39
C ASN A 198 -13.23 -40.26 15.83
N GLY A 199 -12.43 -41.25 16.14
CA GLY A 199 -12.77 -42.65 16.07
C GLY A 199 -12.57 -43.23 17.43
N ASN A 200 -13.63 -43.41 18.17
CA ASN A 200 -13.65 -44.52 19.13
C ASN A 200 -15.08 -44.99 19.33
N GLY A 201 -15.36 -46.11 18.73
CA GLY A 201 -16.56 -46.87 19.00
C GLY A 201 -16.52 -47.52 20.37
N ARG A 202 -17.67 -47.59 21.01
CA ARG A 202 -18.03 -48.71 21.90
C ARG A 202 -19.52 -48.89 21.91
N SER A 203 -19.86 -50.11 21.58
CA SER A 203 -21.14 -50.81 21.61
C SER A 203 -21.78 -50.86 23.00
N GLY A 204 -23.08 -51.04 23.01
CA GLY A 204 -23.90 -51.51 24.14
C GLY A 204 -25.14 -50.63 24.25
N GLY A 205 -26.31 -50.96 23.92
CA GLY A 205 -27.07 -52.11 24.21
C GLY A 205 -28.29 -51.73 25.03
N TYR A 206 -29.49 -52.00 24.48
CA TYR A 206 -30.76 -52.23 25.16
C TYR A 206 -31.62 -51.08 25.76
N HIS A 207 -32.83 -51.15 25.29
CA HIS A 207 -34.18 -51.11 25.90
C HIS A 207 -34.98 -49.80 25.78
N ARG A 208 -36.02 -49.92 24.91
CA ARG A 208 -37.43 -50.10 25.21
C ARG A 208 -38.14 -48.97 26.00
N GLY A 209 -39.15 -48.43 25.37
CA GLY A 209 -40.40 -48.15 26.04
C GLY A 209 -40.81 -46.68 26.22
N GLY A 210 -41.97 -46.34 25.70
CA GLY A 210 -42.77 -45.33 26.34
C GLY A 210 -43.35 -44.27 25.44
N GLU A 211 -44.49 -44.58 24.80
CA GLU A 211 -45.49 -43.64 24.38
C GLU A 211 -45.86 -42.60 25.46
N ARG A 212 -46.17 -41.40 25.03
CA ARG A 212 -47.37 -40.60 25.39
C ARG A 212 -47.21 -39.17 24.83
N ARG A 213 -47.94 -38.83 23.82
CA ARG A 213 -49.20 -38.04 23.76
C ARG A 213 -49.33 -36.96 24.82
N PHE A 214 -49.50 -35.74 24.35
CA PHE A 214 -50.55 -34.71 24.57
C PHE A 214 -49.95 -33.37 24.23
N ARG A 215 -50.51 -32.65 23.17
CA ARG A 215 -51.61 -31.65 23.20
C ARG A 215 -51.35 -30.53 24.24
N LEU A 216 -51.06 -29.37 23.78
CA LEU A 216 -51.90 -28.23 23.42
C LEU A 216 -51.06 -27.22 22.65
#